data_04ec127c4dbc029c8297a670d4e9cb86
#
_entry.id   04ec127c4dbc029c8297a670d4e9cb86
#
_cell.length_a   1.000
_cell.length_b   1.000
_cell.length_c   1.000
_cell.angle_alpha   90.00
_cell.angle_beta   90.00
_cell.angle_gamma   90.00
#
_symmetry.space_group_name_H-M   'P 1'
#
loop_
_entity.id
_entity.type
_entity.pdbx_description
1 polymer ?
#
loop_
_entity_poly.entity_id
_entity_poly.type
_entity_poly.pdbx_seq_one_letter_code
_entity_poly.pdbx_strand_id
1 'polypeptide(L)'
;MEPYRDKLTLAVRGKPAFNDLTRAELAESGYPEGFAAGGVVSNDDGVPGVVDATCGAAFKAAFAAADLIVAKGQANFETMNERTDKPIAFLFLAKCPVVCRAVNAKAKTIQIVLHGAA
;
A
#
# COMPACT_ATOMS: atom_id res chain seq x y z
N MET A 1 0.18 -4.45 14.48
CA MET A 1 -0.94 -4.93 13.64
C MET A 1 -1.72 -6.10 14.26
N GLU A 2 -1.18 -6.75 15.27
CA GLU A 2 -1.88 -7.86 15.96
C GLU A 2 -3.32 -7.53 16.40
N PRO A 3 -3.62 -6.36 17.04
CA PRO A 3 -4.98 -6.05 17.47
C PRO A 3 -6.01 -5.93 16.33
N TYR A 4 -5.55 -5.75 15.09
CA TYR A 4 -6.40 -5.56 13.92
C TYR A 4 -6.34 -6.73 12.94
N ARG A 5 -5.70 -7.81 13.32
CA ARG A 5 -5.46 -8.97 12.46
C ARG A 5 -6.76 -9.53 11.84
N ASP A 6 -7.82 -9.56 12.62
CA ASP A 6 -9.14 -10.03 12.19
C ASP A 6 -9.82 -9.16 11.13
N LYS A 7 -9.30 -7.93 10.94
CA LYS A 7 -9.83 -6.95 9.98
C LYS A 7 -8.87 -6.68 8.82
N LEU A 8 -7.71 -7.31 8.82
CA LEU A 8 -6.63 -7.01 7.89
C LEU A 8 -6.70 -7.90 6.67
N THR A 9 -6.57 -7.29 5.48
CA THR A 9 -6.19 -7.95 4.23
C THR A 9 -4.87 -7.37 3.78
N LEU A 10 -3.89 -8.22 3.48
CA LEU A 10 -2.57 -7.80 3.03
C LEU A 10 -2.48 -7.84 1.51
N ALA A 11 -2.09 -6.73 0.90
CA ALA A 11 -1.85 -6.66 -0.54
C ALA A 11 -0.35 -6.68 -0.84
N VAL A 12 0.05 -7.54 -1.78
CA VAL A 12 1.43 -7.70 -2.23
C VAL A 12 1.54 -7.46 -3.73
N ARG A 13 2.77 -7.29 -4.23
CA ARG A 13 3.04 -7.16 -5.67
C ARG A 13 2.86 -8.50 -6.37
N GLY A 14 2.32 -8.44 -7.58
CA GLY A 14 2.20 -9.62 -8.44
C GLY A 14 3.53 -9.99 -9.09
N LYS A 15 4.38 -8.97 -9.35
CA LYS A 15 5.72 -9.11 -9.93
C LYS A 15 6.70 -8.25 -9.14
N PRO A 16 7.99 -8.57 -9.14
CA PRO A 16 8.99 -7.75 -8.45
C PRO A 16 8.98 -6.29 -8.91
N ALA A 17 8.98 -5.37 -7.96
CA ALA A 17 9.06 -3.92 -8.19
C ALA A 17 9.96 -3.34 -7.11
N PHE A 18 11.20 -3.05 -7.44
CA PHE A 18 12.24 -2.62 -6.48
C PHE A 18 12.32 -3.59 -5.29
N ASN A 19 12.15 -3.10 -4.06
CA ASN A 19 12.15 -3.91 -2.84
C ASN A 19 10.73 -4.14 -2.27
N ASP A 20 9.71 -3.93 -3.08
CA ASP A 20 8.33 -4.22 -2.68
C ASP A 20 8.11 -5.73 -2.56
N LEU A 21 7.26 -6.10 -1.61
CA LEU A 21 7.03 -7.48 -1.25
C LEU A 21 6.13 -8.20 -2.25
N THR A 22 6.59 -9.35 -2.74
CA THR A 22 5.76 -10.29 -3.51
C THR A 22 5.22 -11.40 -2.59
N ARG A 23 4.29 -12.20 -3.10
CA ARG A 23 3.76 -13.35 -2.34
C ARG A 23 4.85 -14.37 -1.99
N ALA A 24 5.79 -14.60 -2.89
CA ALA A 24 6.91 -15.52 -2.66
C ALA A 24 7.81 -15.03 -1.52
N GLU A 25 8.14 -13.75 -1.54
CA GLU A 25 8.98 -13.14 -0.50
C GLU A 25 8.26 -13.07 0.84
N LEU A 26 6.94 -12.87 0.84
CA LEU A 26 6.14 -12.95 2.06
C LEU A 26 6.26 -14.34 2.70
N ALA A 27 6.16 -15.39 1.90
CA ALA A 27 6.32 -16.77 2.38
C ALA A 27 7.73 -17.00 2.95
N GLU A 28 8.76 -16.49 2.28
CA GLU A 28 10.16 -16.59 2.73
C GLU A 28 10.43 -15.77 4.00
N SER A 29 9.67 -14.73 4.28
CA SER A 29 9.87 -13.84 5.42
C SER A 29 9.55 -14.52 6.76
N GLY A 30 8.90 -15.68 6.76
CA GLY A 30 8.54 -16.41 7.96
C GLY A 30 7.28 -15.90 8.65
N TYR A 31 6.53 -15.00 8.04
CA TYR A 31 5.23 -14.63 8.59
C TYR A 31 4.29 -15.82 8.58
N PRO A 32 3.58 -16.08 9.70
CA PRO A 32 2.68 -17.22 9.79
C PRO A 32 1.57 -17.16 8.75
N GLU A 33 1.19 -18.31 8.24
CA GLU A 33 -0.03 -18.43 7.44
C GLU A 33 -1.22 -17.89 8.26
N GLY A 34 -2.08 -17.10 7.62
CA GLY A 34 -3.20 -16.47 8.30
C GLY A 34 -2.83 -15.23 9.10
N PHE A 35 -1.65 -14.64 8.90
CA PHE A 35 -1.25 -13.38 9.52
C PHE A 35 -2.32 -12.29 9.30
N ALA A 36 -2.87 -12.21 8.11
CA ALA A 36 -4.00 -11.33 7.81
C ALA A 36 -5.27 -12.19 7.68
N ALA A 37 -6.28 -11.96 8.51
CA ALA A 37 -7.51 -12.74 8.51
C ALA A 37 -8.29 -12.62 7.20
N GLY A 38 -8.20 -11.46 6.53
CA GLY A 38 -8.74 -11.26 5.18
C GLY A 38 -7.92 -11.89 4.07
N GLY A 39 -6.81 -12.53 4.44
CA GLY A 39 -5.91 -13.20 3.50
C GLY A 39 -4.90 -12.26 2.83
N VAL A 40 -4.24 -12.80 1.83
CA VAL A 40 -3.26 -12.10 1.02
C VAL A 40 -3.78 -11.97 -0.41
N VAL A 41 -3.80 -10.77 -0.94
CA VAL A 41 -4.19 -10.49 -2.32
C VAL A 41 -3.00 -9.93 -3.10
N SER A 42 -2.84 -10.38 -4.35
CA SER A 42 -1.85 -9.83 -5.28
C SER A 42 -2.48 -8.74 -6.13
N ASN A 43 -1.73 -7.67 -6.40
CA ASN A 43 -2.19 -6.67 -7.36
C ASN A 43 -1.96 -7.08 -8.83
N ASP A 44 -1.32 -8.23 -9.08
CA ASP A 44 -0.97 -8.78 -10.40
C ASP A 44 -0.08 -7.87 -11.25
N ASP A 45 0.68 -6.99 -10.60
CA ASP A 45 1.40 -5.90 -11.25
C ASP A 45 2.82 -5.78 -10.69
N GLY A 46 3.74 -5.29 -11.51
CA GLY A 46 5.11 -4.95 -11.14
C GLY A 46 5.42 -3.46 -11.28
N VAL A 47 4.41 -2.62 -11.54
CA VAL A 47 4.60 -1.17 -11.61
C VAL A 47 4.65 -0.60 -10.18
N PRO A 48 5.60 0.28 -9.86
CA PRO A 48 5.63 0.93 -8.55
C PRO A 48 4.34 1.72 -8.28
N GLY A 49 3.86 1.66 -7.05
CA GLY A 49 2.61 2.31 -6.67
C GLY A 49 1.38 1.48 -7.03
N VAL A 50 0.24 2.13 -7.15
CA VAL A 50 -1.04 1.52 -7.53
C VAL A 50 -1.63 2.26 -8.72
N VAL A 51 -1.78 1.55 -9.83
CA VAL A 51 -2.36 2.07 -11.06
C VAL A 51 -3.54 1.19 -11.44
N ASP A 52 -4.74 1.73 -11.39
CA ASP A 52 -5.99 0.97 -11.58
C ASP A 52 -6.02 0.21 -12.92
N ALA A 53 -5.46 0.80 -13.97
CA ALA A 53 -5.46 0.20 -15.30
C ALA A 53 -4.68 -1.12 -15.38
N THR A 54 -3.71 -1.34 -14.49
CA THR A 54 -2.82 -2.50 -14.52
C THR A 54 -3.05 -3.48 -13.38
N CYS A 55 -3.79 -3.08 -12.33
CA CYS A 55 -4.09 -3.94 -11.21
C CYS A 55 -5.14 -5.00 -11.54
N GLY A 56 -5.00 -6.18 -10.96
CA GLY A 56 -5.92 -7.29 -11.14
C GLY A 56 -7.27 -7.11 -10.44
N ALA A 57 -8.25 -7.89 -10.87
CA ALA A 57 -9.63 -7.78 -10.38
C ALA A 57 -9.77 -8.09 -8.89
N ALA A 58 -9.04 -9.08 -8.37
CA ALA A 58 -9.09 -9.44 -6.94
C ALA A 58 -8.58 -8.30 -6.05
N PHE A 59 -7.50 -7.64 -6.46
CA PHE A 59 -6.98 -6.47 -5.76
C PHE A 59 -8.01 -5.32 -5.77
N LYS A 60 -8.58 -5.02 -6.91
CA LYS A 60 -9.59 -3.96 -7.05
C LYS A 60 -10.81 -4.22 -6.16
N ALA A 61 -11.27 -5.46 -6.09
CA ALA A 61 -12.39 -5.85 -5.23
C ALA A 61 -12.05 -5.67 -3.75
N ALA A 62 -10.88 -6.10 -3.32
CA ALA A 62 -10.43 -5.93 -1.94
C ALA A 62 -10.27 -4.44 -1.58
N PHE A 63 -9.71 -3.65 -2.50
CA PHE A 63 -9.57 -2.21 -2.33
C PHE A 63 -10.93 -1.53 -2.15
N ALA A 64 -11.90 -1.86 -3.00
CA ALA A 64 -13.25 -1.30 -2.94
C ALA A 64 -13.99 -1.69 -1.66
N ALA A 65 -13.78 -2.90 -1.16
CA ALA A 65 -14.43 -3.40 0.05
C ALA A 65 -13.84 -2.84 1.35
N ALA A 66 -12.61 -2.34 1.32
CA ALA A 66 -11.93 -1.84 2.50
C ALA A 66 -12.54 -0.53 3.00
N ASP A 67 -12.62 -0.36 4.32
CA ASP A 67 -13.04 0.90 4.95
C ASP A 67 -11.89 1.89 5.04
N LEU A 68 -10.66 1.39 5.16
CA LEU A 68 -9.43 2.18 5.23
C LEU A 68 -8.33 1.44 4.50
N ILE A 69 -7.56 2.16 3.73
CA ILE A 69 -6.33 1.66 3.10
C ILE A 69 -5.13 2.17 3.90
N VAL A 70 -4.21 1.28 4.23
CA VAL A 70 -2.89 1.65 4.74
C VAL A 70 -1.90 1.38 3.62
N ALA A 71 -1.32 2.44 3.09
CA ALA A 71 -0.43 2.38 1.94
C ALA A 71 1.00 2.71 2.38
N LYS A 72 1.88 1.71 2.31
CA LYS A 72 3.28 1.86 2.68
C LYS A 72 4.12 2.13 1.43
N GLY A 73 4.98 3.14 1.51
CA GLY A 73 5.94 3.46 0.46
C GLY A 73 5.59 4.71 -0.35
N GLN A 74 6.64 5.44 -0.79
CA GLN A 74 6.49 6.71 -1.50
C GLN A 74 5.76 6.56 -2.84
N ALA A 75 6.01 5.49 -3.59
CA ALA A 75 5.35 5.26 -4.87
C ALA A 75 3.82 5.10 -4.72
N ASN A 76 3.36 4.52 -3.63
CA ASN A 76 1.93 4.46 -3.33
C ASN A 76 1.35 5.85 -3.08
N PHE A 77 2.07 6.71 -2.36
CA PHE A 77 1.67 8.10 -2.19
C PHE A 77 1.61 8.83 -3.55
N GLU A 78 2.65 8.69 -4.37
CA GLU A 78 2.72 9.37 -5.67
C GLU A 78 1.57 9.00 -6.60
N THR A 79 1.14 7.73 -6.59
CA THR A 79 0.09 7.24 -7.50
C THR A 79 -1.33 7.40 -6.96
N MET A 80 -1.51 7.58 -5.65
CA MET A 80 -2.83 7.57 -5.04
C MET A 80 -3.18 8.84 -4.26
N ASN A 81 -2.30 9.84 -4.17
CA ASN A 81 -2.53 11.01 -3.31
C ASN A 81 -3.71 11.89 -3.76
N GLU A 82 -4.16 11.75 -5.00
CA GLU A 82 -5.31 12.49 -5.51
C GLU A 82 -6.63 11.72 -5.43
N ARG A 83 -6.61 10.47 -4.96
CA ARG A 83 -7.84 9.67 -4.84
C ARG A 83 -8.76 10.23 -3.78
N THR A 84 -10.06 10.24 -4.07
CA THR A 84 -11.10 10.69 -3.15
C THR A 84 -12.13 9.61 -2.84
N ASP A 85 -12.00 8.45 -3.48
CA ASP A 85 -12.95 7.34 -3.38
C ASP A 85 -12.78 6.50 -2.10
N LYS A 86 -11.67 6.66 -1.39
CA LYS A 86 -11.33 5.85 -0.24
C LYS A 86 -10.42 6.62 0.72
N PRO A 87 -10.62 6.55 2.04
CA PRO A 87 -9.63 7.08 2.98
C PRO A 87 -8.35 6.23 2.93
N ILE A 88 -7.22 6.89 2.79
CA ILE A 88 -5.90 6.26 2.69
C ILE A 88 -4.95 6.88 3.71
N ALA A 89 -4.34 6.04 4.54
CA ALA A 89 -3.24 6.43 5.41
C ALA A 89 -1.92 6.07 4.71
N PHE A 90 -1.17 7.07 4.29
CA PHE A 90 0.12 6.90 3.64
C PHE A 90 1.23 6.90 4.68
N LEU A 91 2.07 5.87 4.67
CA LEU A 91 3.24 5.73 5.54
C LEU A 91 4.46 5.59 4.65
N PHE A 92 5.32 6.61 4.59
CA PHE A 92 6.46 6.56 3.68
C PHE A 92 7.63 7.42 4.15
N LEU A 93 8.80 7.11 3.62
CA LEU A 93 9.99 7.96 3.74
C LEU A 93 10.00 8.92 2.55
N ALA A 94 9.90 10.22 2.81
CA ALA A 94 9.96 11.24 1.77
C ALA A 94 11.40 11.33 1.24
N LYS A 95 11.62 10.99 -0.03
CA LYS A 95 12.94 10.94 -0.68
C LYS A 95 13.09 11.96 -1.79
N CYS A 96 12.05 12.09 -2.61
CA CYS A 96 12.05 12.92 -3.81
C CYS A 96 11.75 14.38 -3.44
N PRO A 97 12.45 15.37 -4.02
CA PRO A 97 12.16 16.79 -3.77
C PRO A 97 10.72 17.18 -4.07
N VAL A 98 10.12 16.60 -5.10
CA VAL A 98 8.71 16.88 -5.46
C VAL A 98 7.77 16.40 -4.35
N VAL A 99 7.96 15.19 -3.84
CA VAL A 99 7.16 14.65 -2.73
C VAL A 99 7.40 15.43 -1.45
N CYS A 100 8.65 15.78 -1.15
CA CYS A 100 8.98 16.60 0.03
C CYS A 100 8.25 17.95 0.00
N ARG A 101 8.16 18.58 -1.16
CA ARG A 101 7.39 19.83 -1.30
C ARG A 101 5.89 19.60 -1.14
N ALA A 102 5.36 18.51 -1.72
CA ALA A 102 3.93 18.19 -1.65
C ALA A 102 3.43 17.98 -0.21
N VAL A 103 4.27 17.44 0.68
CA VAL A 103 3.92 17.17 2.09
C VAL A 103 4.60 18.13 3.06
N ASN A 104 5.30 19.15 2.56
CA ASN A 104 6.03 20.13 3.36
C ASN A 104 7.02 19.46 4.34
N ALA A 105 7.83 18.55 3.83
CA ALA A 105 8.75 17.74 4.62
C ALA A 105 10.20 17.89 4.15
N LYS A 106 11.13 17.61 5.07
CA LYS A 106 12.54 17.47 4.75
C LYS A 106 12.81 16.11 4.11
N ALA A 107 13.80 16.04 3.21
CA ALA A 107 14.24 14.78 2.59
C ALA A 107 14.66 13.76 3.66
N LYS A 108 14.38 12.48 3.39
CA LYS A 108 14.69 11.32 4.26
C LYS A 108 13.98 11.37 5.62
N THR A 109 12.82 12.00 5.69
CA THR A 109 11.97 11.98 6.89
C THR A 109 10.76 11.08 6.69
N ILE A 110 10.38 10.38 7.77
CA ILE A 110 9.20 9.51 7.77
C ILE A 110 7.95 10.38 7.83
N GLN A 111 6.99 10.10 6.96
CA GLN A 111 5.73 10.81 6.86
C GLN A 111 4.55 9.87 7.14
N ILE A 112 3.56 10.40 7.83
CA ILE A 112 2.24 9.78 8.00
C ILE A 112 1.21 10.80 7.51
N VAL A 113 0.54 10.48 6.40
CA VAL A 113 -0.41 11.41 5.76
C VAL A 113 -1.74 10.70 5.62
N LEU A 114 -2.78 11.22 6.25
CA LEU A 114 -4.16 10.72 6.08
C LEU A 114 -4.86 11.54 5.00
N HIS A 115 -5.34 10.87 3.98
CA HIS A 115 -5.96 11.48 2.81
C HIS A 115 -7.33 10.89 2.54
N GLY A 116 -8.28 11.70 2.07
CA GLY A 116 -9.63 11.24 1.75
C GLY A 116 -10.52 10.93 2.95
N ALA A 117 -10.06 11.19 4.16
CA ALA A 117 -10.88 11.08 5.35
C ALA A 117 -11.79 12.32 5.49
N ALA A 118 -13.05 12.09 5.77
CA ALA A 118 -13.99 13.17 6.05
C ALA A 118 -13.74 13.78 7.43
#